data_baa4d380582ea0e8c3941bffc985183e
#
_entry.id   baa4d380582ea0e8c3941bffc985183e
#
_cell.length_a   1.000
_cell.length_b   1.000
_cell.length_c   1.000
_cell.angle_alpha   90.00
_cell.angle_beta   90.00
_cell.angle_gamma   90.00
#
_symmetry.space_group_name_H-M   'P 1'
#
loop_
_entity.id
_entity.type
_entity.pdbx_description
1 polymer ?
#
loop_
_entity_poly.entity_id
_entity_poly.type
_entity_poly.pdbx_seq_one_letter_code
_entity_poly.pdbx_strand_id
1 'polypeptide(L)'
;AEAKAYVQDLAIAVRTAKSGKKVKVTAKADVQKLVDNGYTVTYKFYKSTKKGSGYKNTVNKTTNTYTNTNPVKGKNYYKVKLVVKNADGAVVATTPLTQCKYGVRTIK
;
A
#
# COMPACT_ATOMS: atom_id res chain seq x y z
N ALA A 1 -6.71 16.21 -13.25
CA ALA A 1 -7.18 15.31 -14.32
C ALA A 1 -6.09 14.31 -14.72
N GLU A 2 -4.86 14.79 -14.98
CA GLU A 2 -3.77 13.90 -15.37
C GLU A 2 -3.36 12.94 -14.26
N ALA A 3 -3.29 13.41 -13.03
CA ALA A 3 -2.93 12.57 -11.90
C ALA A 3 -3.96 11.46 -11.70
N LYS A 4 -5.25 11.76 -11.85
CA LYS A 4 -6.31 10.80 -11.70
C LYS A 4 -6.23 9.69 -12.76
N ALA A 5 -6.00 10.07 -14.02
CA ALA A 5 -5.86 9.11 -15.10
C ALA A 5 -4.63 8.21 -14.91
N TYR A 6 -3.52 8.79 -14.50
CA TYR A 6 -2.30 8.04 -14.21
C TYR A 6 -2.52 7.03 -13.10
N VAL A 7 -3.17 7.45 -12.02
CA VAL A 7 -3.42 6.62 -10.85
C VAL A 7 -4.37 5.46 -11.17
N GLN A 8 -5.37 5.70 -12.04
CA GLN A 8 -6.31 4.65 -12.45
C GLN A 8 -5.62 3.47 -13.14
N ASP A 9 -4.54 3.75 -13.88
CA ASP A 9 -3.80 2.73 -14.61
C ASP A 9 -2.57 2.23 -13.88
N LEU A 10 -2.33 2.73 -12.67
CA LEU A 10 -1.14 2.42 -11.92
C LEU A 10 -1.18 1.00 -11.38
N ALA A 11 -0.15 0.22 -11.70
CA ALA A 11 0.00 -1.12 -11.15
C ALA A 11 0.59 -1.02 -9.75
N ILE A 12 -0.06 -1.65 -8.78
CA ILE A 12 0.38 -1.66 -7.39
C ILE A 12 0.60 -3.11 -6.98
N ALA A 13 1.75 -3.40 -6.38
CA ALA A 13 2.05 -4.71 -5.86
C ALA A 13 2.63 -4.58 -4.46
N VAL A 14 2.44 -5.59 -3.64
CA VAL A 14 2.98 -5.63 -2.29
C VAL A 14 3.93 -6.80 -2.18
N ARG A 15 5.12 -6.53 -1.65
CA ARG A 15 6.13 -7.55 -1.36
C ARG A 15 6.32 -7.65 0.14
N THR A 16 6.55 -8.87 0.62
CA THR A 16 6.77 -9.13 2.03
C THR A 16 8.11 -9.81 2.25
N ALA A 17 8.76 -9.47 3.35
CA ALA A 17 9.99 -10.13 3.77
C ALA A 17 9.92 -10.36 5.27
N LYS A 18 10.30 -11.56 5.70
CA LYS A 18 10.30 -11.92 7.11
C LYS A 18 11.67 -11.65 7.71
N SER A 19 11.69 -11.01 8.89
CA SER A 19 12.91 -10.79 9.66
C SER A 19 12.60 -11.13 11.12
N GLY A 20 13.04 -12.30 11.57
CA GLY A 20 12.68 -12.79 12.89
C GLY A 20 11.17 -12.98 13.01
N LYS A 21 10.56 -12.29 13.95
CA LYS A 21 9.10 -12.33 14.17
C LYS A 21 8.36 -11.18 13.47
N LYS A 22 9.09 -10.36 12.69
CA LYS A 22 8.52 -9.18 12.03
C LYS A 22 8.35 -9.44 10.55
N VAL A 23 7.38 -8.78 9.95
CA VAL A 23 7.15 -8.83 8.50
C VAL A 23 7.31 -7.42 7.96
N LYS A 24 8.26 -7.25 7.04
CA LYS A 24 8.45 -6.00 6.32
C LYS A 24 7.59 -6.03 5.08
N VAL A 25 6.74 -5.03 4.93
CA VAL A 25 5.82 -4.89 3.80
C VAL A 25 6.28 -3.72 2.95
N THR A 26 6.49 -3.96 1.67
CA THR A 26 6.92 -2.93 0.72
C THR A 26 5.88 -2.79 -0.39
N ALA A 27 5.39 -1.57 -0.60
CA ALA A 27 4.50 -1.27 -1.70
C ALA A 27 5.31 -0.94 -2.94
N LYS A 28 5.00 -1.59 -4.04
CA LYS A 28 5.65 -1.39 -5.33
C LYS A 28 4.69 -0.68 -6.27
N ALA A 29 4.95 0.60 -6.54
CA ALA A 29 4.16 1.39 -7.47
C ALA A 29 5.06 2.50 -8.03
N ASP A 30 4.91 2.78 -9.31
CA ASP A 30 5.69 3.84 -9.95
C ASP A 30 5.00 5.19 -9.70
N VAL A 31 5.40 5.85 -8.64
CA VAL A 31 4.83 7.15 -8.25
C VAL A 31 5.77 8.31 -8.53
N GLN A 32 6.92 8.05 -9.15
CA GLN A 32 7.93 9.09 -9.35
C GLN A 32 7.38 10.26 -10.19
N LYS A 33 6.59 9.97 -11.21
CA LYS A 33 5.98 11.03 -12.02
C LYS A 33 5.07 11.92 -11.20
N LEU A 34 4.35 11.36 -10.25
CA LEU A 34 3.48 12.14 -9.37
C LEU A 34 4.31 13.05 -8.46
N VAL A 35 5.37 12.53 -7.87
CA VAL A 35 6.27 13.31 -7.01
C VAL A 35 6.95 14.41 -7.83
N ASP A 36 7.40 14.11 -9.04
CA ASP A 36 8.07 15.08 -9.91
C ASP A 36 7.14 16.22 -10.32
N ASN A 37 5.84 15.99 -10.33
CA ASN A 37 4.84 16.99 -10.67
C ASN A 37 4.24 17.71 -9.45
N GLY A 38 4.85 17.54 -8.27
CA GLY A 38 4.46 18.24 -7.06
C GLY A 38 3.35 17.58 -6.25
N TYR A 39 2.97 16.36 -6.59
CA TYR A 39 1.97 15.63 -5.82
C TYR A 39 2.62 14.89 -4.66
N THR A 40 1.84 14.70 -3.60
CA THR A 40 2.26 13.92 -2.42
C THR A 40 1.50 12.60 -2.42
N VAL A 41 2.19 11.50 -2.20
CA VAL A 41 1.58 10.17 -2.16
C VAL A 41 1.63 9.65 -0.73
N THR A 42 0.47 9.26 -0.22
CA THR A 42 0.35 8.60 1.09
C THR A 42 0.01 7.14 0.86
N TYR A 43 0.73 6.25 1.53
CA TYR A 43 0.54 4.81 1.44
C TYR A 43 -0.28 4.35 2.64
N LYS A 44 -1.50 3.90 2.39
CA LYS A 44 -2.36 3.33 3.41
C LYS A 44 -2.21 1.81 3.38
N PHE A 45 -1.55 1.26 4.39
CA PHE A 45 -1.33 -0.18 4.47
C PHE A 45 -2.51 -0.87 5.14
N TYR A 46 -2.95 -1.96 4.53
CA TYR A 46 -4.07 -2.78 5.01
C TYR A 46 -3.57 -4.19 5.26
N LYS A 47 -4.12 -4.85 6.25
CA LYS A 47 -3.80 -6.25 6.54
C LYS A 47 -5.07 -7.07 6.73
N SER A 48 -4.96 -8.37 6.43
CA SER A 48 -6.06 -9.33 6.59
C SER A 48 -5.48 -10.71 6.84
N THR A 49 -6.30 -11.59 7.40
CA THR A 49 -5.99 -13.02 7.51
C THR A 49 -6.65 -13.80 6.37
N LYS A 50 -7.41 -13.12 5.52
CA LYS A 50 -8.10 -13.72 4.37
C LYS A 50 -7.62 -13.09 3.09
N LYS A 51 -7.53 -13.89 2.02
CA LYS A 51 -7.02 -13.43 0.73
C LYS A 51 -7.89 -12.35 0.10
N GLY A 52 -9.19 -12.54 0.10
CA GLY A 52 -10.11 -11.70 -0.66
C GLY A 52 -10.98 -10.76 0.14
N SER A 53 -10.82 -10.69 1.46
CA SER A 53 -11.70 -9.89 2.29
C SER A 53 -11.08 -9.57 3.65
N GLY A 54 -11.76 -8.75 4.43
CA GLY A 54 -11.35 -8.47 5.80
C GLY A 54 -10.16 -7.54 5.94
N TYR A 55 -9.76 -6.84 4.88
CA TYR A 55 -8.63 -5.91 4.94
C TYR A 55 -9.00 -4.69 5.77
N LYS A 56 -8.19 -4.42 6.78
CA LYS A 56 -8.36 -3.28 7.67
C LYS A 56 -7.15 -2.36 7.59
N ASN A 57 -7.40 -1.07 7.55
CA ASN A 57 -6.33 -0.07 7.56
C ASN A 57 -5.53 -0.22 8.84
N THR A 58 -4.21 -0.37 8.68
CA THR A 58 -3.29 -0.58 9.80
C THR A 58 -2.48 0.67 10.09
N VAL A 59 -1.92 1.28 9.05
CA VAL A 59 -1.05 2.44 9.20
C VAL A 59 -1.03 3.23 7.89
N ASN A 60 -0.85 4.54 8.00
CA ASN A 60 -0.67 5.43 6.87
C ASN A 60 0.75 5.97 6.90
N LYS A 61 1.46 5.87 5.78
CA LYS A 61 2.86 6.28 5.69
C LYS A 61 3.12 7.11 4.46
N THR A 62 4.09 8.01 4.55
CA THR A 62 4.59 8.74 3.38
C THR A 62 5.69 7.96 2.67
N THR A 63 6.18 6.88 3.29
CA THR A 63 7.14 5.96 2.69
C THR A 63 6.43 4.70 2.23
N ASN A 64 7.03 3.97 1.31
CA ASN A 64 6.43 2.77 0.74
C ASN A 64 6.70 1.49 1.56
N THR A 65 7.14 1.63 2.80
CA THR A 65 7.46 0.48 3.66
C THR A 65 6.72 0.56 4.98
N TYR A 66 6.37 -0.62 5.48
CA TYR A 66 5.71 -0.79 6.76
C TYR A 66 6.20 -2.09 7.38
N THR A 67 6.48 -2.09 8.68
CA THR A 67 6.89 -3.29 9.39
C THR A 67 5.80 -3.70 10.36
N ASN A 68 5.25 -4.92 10.15
CA ASN A 68 4.31 -5.51 11.09
C ASN A 68 5.12 -6.23 12.16
N THR A 69 5.14 -5.66 13.37
CA THR A 69 5.92 -6.20 14.49
C THR A 69 5.20 -7.32 15.22
N ASN A 70 3.94 -7.56 14.89
CA ASN A 70 3.12 -8.55 15.60
C ASN A 70 2.20 -9.30 14.62
N PRO A 71 2.79 -10.01 13.63
CA PRO A 71 1.97 -10.77 12.69
C PRO A 71 1.30 -11.95 13.38
N VAL A 72 0.12 -12.34 12.89
CA VAL A 72 -0.60 -13.47 13.44
C VAL A 72 -0.04 -14.79 12.88
N LYS A 73 -0.23 -15.88 13.60
CA LYS A 73 0.11 -17.20 13.10
C LYS A 73 -0.73 -17.55 11.88
N GLY A 74 -0.09 -18.11 10.86
CA GLY A 74 -0.75 -18.42 9.61
C GLY A 74 -0.46 -17.40 8.53
N LYS A 75 -1.33 -17.28 7.56
CA LYS A 75 -1.14 -16.36 6.43
C LYS A 75 -1.55 -14.95 6.79
N ASN A 76 -0.63 -14.02 6.56
CA ASN A 76 -0.88 -12.60 6.74
C ASN A 76 -0.89 -11.95 5.35
N TYR A 77 -2.03 -11.40 4.96
CA TYR A 77 -2.19 -10.73 3.66
C TYR A 77 -2.10 -9.23 3.83
N TYR A 78 -1.47 -8.57 2.87
CA TYR A 78 -1.28 -7.12 2.90
C TYR A 78 -1.67 -6.52 1.57
N LYS A 79 -2.31 -5.38 1.63
CA LYS A 79 -2.59 -4.54 0.45
C LYS A 79 -2.26 -3.11 0.80
N VAL A 80 -2.10 -2.29 -0.22
CA VAL A 80 -1.85 -0.87 -0.04
C VAL A 80 -2.79 -0.07 -0.92
N LYS A 81 -3.25 1.04 -0.38
CA LYS A 81 -4.07 2.01 -1.07
C LYS A 81 -3.28 3.31 -1.13
N LEU A 82 -3.21 3.91 -2.30
CA LEU A 82 -2.51 5.18 -2.48
C LEU A 82 -3.50 6.32 -2.43
N VAL A 83 -3.15 7.36 -1.68
CA VAL A 83 -3.88 8.62 -1.65
C VAL A 83 -2.96 9.69 -2.21
N VAL A 84 -3.36 10.31 -3.31
CA VAL A 84 -2.56 11.32 -4.00
C VAL A 84 -3.15 12.69 -3.69
N LYS A 85 -2.30 13.58 -3.16
CA LYS A 85 -2.69 14.96 -2.82
C LYS A 85 -1.90 15.94 -3.66
N ASN A 86 -2.53 17.07 -3.97
CA ASN A 86 -1.85 18.16 -4.69
C ASN A 86 -1.03 19.00 -3.70
N ALA A 87 -0.39 20.08 -4.22
CA ALA A 87 0.45 20.97 -3.40
C ALA A 87 -0.32 21.64 -2.27
N ASP A 88 -1.63 21.81 -2.43
CA ASP A 88 -2.49 22.43 -1.40
C ASP A 88 -2.97 21.43 -0.35
N GLY A 89 -2.61 20.16 -0.50
CA GLY A 89 -3.01 19.11 0.44
C GLY A 89 -4.38 18.51 0.16
N ALA A 90 -5.01 18.86 -0.96
CA ALA A 90 -6.31 18.29 -1.34
C ALA A 90 -6.12 16.95 -2.04
N VAL A 91 -6.98 15.98 -1.72
CA VAL A 91 -6.94 14.66 -2.36
C VAL A 91 -7.44 14.80 -3.80
N VAL A 92 -6.60 14.43 -4.77
CA VAL A 92 -6.95 14.47 -6.19
C VAL A 92 -7.22 13.08 -6.76
N ALA A 93 -6.71 12.04 -6.12
CA ALA A 93 -6.94 10.67 -6.57
C ALA A 93 -6.70 9.69 -5.43
N THR A 94 -7.40 8.56 -5.49
CA THR A 94 -7.23 7.47 -4.52
C THR A 94 -7.38 6.16 -5.27
N THR A 95 -6.47 5.21 -5.04
CA THR A 95 -6.57 3.89 -5.69
C THR A 95 -7.50 2.99 -4.87
N PRO A 96 -8.32 2.15 -5.52
CA PRO A 96 -9.07 1.13 -4.79
C PRO A 96 -8.16 -0.02 -4.37
N LEU A 97 -8.51 -0.73 -3.31
CA LEU A 97 -7.74 -1.91 -2.87
C LEU A 97 -7.71 -2.99 -3.94
N THR A 98 -8.73 -3.07 -4.79
CA THR A 98 -8.81 -4.05 -5.87
C THR A 98 -7.72 -3.85 -6.93
N GLN A 99 -7.16 -2.65 -7.03
CA GLN A 99 -6.07 -2.34 -7.95
C GLN A 99 -4.72 -2.87 -7.44
N CYS A 100 -4.62 -3.14 -6.14
CA CYS A 100 -3.40 -3.64 -5.52
C CYS A 100 -3.38 -5.17 -5.53
N LYS A 101 -2.27 -5.74 -5.98
CA LYS A 101 -2.03 -7.16 -5.82
C LYS A 101 -1.60 -7.40 -4.36
N TYR A 102 -2.22 -8.38 -3.72
CA TYR A 102 -1.89 -8.66 -2.32
C TYR A 102 -0.48 -9.22 -2.18
N GLY A 103 0.14 -8.93 -1.05
CA GLY A 103 1.35 -9.60 -0.61
C GLY A 103 0.99 -10.54 0.54
N VAL A 104 1.66 -11.67 0.65
CA VAL A 104 1.36 -12.65 1.70
C VAL A 104 2.65 -13.15 2.34
N ARG A 105 2.58 -13.36 3.65
CA ARG A 105 3.66 -13.98 4.41
C ARG A 105 3.04 -14.93 5.43
N THR A 106 3.53 -16.16 5.46
CA THR A 106 3.07 -17.18 6.40
C THR A 106 3.94 -17.20 7.64
N ILE A 107 3.31 -17.15 8.81
CA ILE A 107 3.98 -17.23 10.11
C ILE A 107 3.63 -18.58 10.74
N LYS A 108 4.65 -19.30 11.12
CA LYS A 108 4.49 -20.64 11.75
C LYS A 108 4.28 -20.55 13.25
#